data_123a34689858f90f5ac33a0988ae1b49
#
_entry.id   123a34689858f90f5ac33a0988ae1b49
#
_cell.length_a   1.000
_cell.length_b   1.000
_cell.length_c   1.000
_cell.angle_alpha   90.00
_cell.angle_beta   90.00
_cell.angle_gamma   90.00
#
_symmetry.space_group_name_H-M   'P 1'
#
loop_
_entity.id
_entity.type
_entity.pdbx_description
1 polymer ?
#
loop_
_entity_poly.entity_id
_entity_poly.type
_entity_poly.pdbx_seq_one_letter_code
_entity_poly.pdbx_strand_id
1 'polypeptide(L)'
;MIHRLASTGLLSALALCAQTTAQTSIAPLPPRPGMVGDFELHRGFASKIIAAPRDVIVYLPPGYRSGDRRYPVLYMHDGQNLFDPATGFAGQEWRLDETAEQLIAAGKIQPLIIVGIYNTGGQRTREYTSGMGDSPPTYARLIVEELKPFIDSRYRTLQGPQNTGLGGSSLGGLVSMAIGLQYPNVFGKLAILSPSVWWNDRVILHELERYGDKARPKIWLDIGTAEGNNPQKTVEDARALRDGLVAKGWKLDSDLRYFEAEGAAHNERAWSQRIGTALEFLFGPG
;
A
#
# COMPACT_ATOMS: atom_id res chain seq x y z
N MET A 1 36.33 -63.09 -42.43
CA MET A 1 35.25 -62.99 -41.43
C MET A 1 35.32 -61.57 -40.81
N ILE A 2 34.51 -60.69 -41.22
CA ILE A 2 34.54 -59.28 -40.78
C ILE A 2 33.28 -59.04 -39.99
N HIS A 3 33.42 -58.81 -38.69
CA HIS A 3 32.30 -58.44 -37.81
C HIS A 3 32.07 -56.92 -37.88
N ARG A 4 30.88 -56.52 -38.32
CA ARG A 4 30.37 -55.14 -38.23
C ARG A 4 29.71 -54.95 -36.85
N LEU A 5 30.23 -54.01 -36.08
CA LEU A 5 29.59 -53.49 -34.88
C LEU A 5 28.60 -52.38 -35.28
N ALA A 6 27.35 -52.58 -34.93
CA ALA A 6 26.31 -51.55 -35.06
C ALA A 6 26.29 -50.70 -33.78
N SER A 7 26.50 -49.38 -33.92
CA SER A 7 26.37 -48.41 -32.85
C SER A 7 24.93 -47.87 -32.83
N THR A 8 24.21 -48.19 -31.78
CA THR A 8 22.88 -47.59 -31.48
C THR A 8 23.07 -46.24 -30.79
N GLY A 9 22.79 -45.18 -31.52
CA GLY A 9 22.75 -43.83 -30.93
C GLY A 9 21.44 -43.60 -30.16
N LEU A 10 21.55 -43.31 -28.88
CA LEU A 10 20.45 -42.82 -28.03
C LEU A 10 20.23 -41.33 -28.30
N LEU A 11 19.14 -40.98 -28.93
CA LEU A 11 18.68 -39.60 -28.99
C LEU A 11 17.95 -39.24 -27.67
N SER A 12 18.59 -38.47 -26.83
CA SER A 12 17.97 -37.87 -25.66
C SER A 12 17.11 -36.64 -26.10
N ALA A 13 15.82 -36.79 -26.06
CA ALA A 13 14.88 -35.66 -26.25
C ALA A 13 14.87 -34.81 -24.98
N LEU A 14 15.48 -33.63 -25.02
CA LEU A 14 15.29 -32.59 -23.99
C LEU A 14 13.88 -32.03 -24.15
N ALA A 15 12.98 -32.36 -23.22
CA ALA A 15 11.71 -31.73 -23.07
C ALA A 15 11.93 -30.32 -22.47
N LEU A 16 11.80 -29.30 -23.34
CA LEU A 16 11.81 -27.91 -22.94
C LEU A 16 10.47 -27.62 -22.23
N CYS A 17 10.42 -27.64 -20.90
CA CYS A 17 9.29 -27.17 -20.13
C CYS A 17 9.18 -25.65 -20.32
N ALA A 18 8.32 -25.21 -21.23
CA ALA A 18 7.91 -23.81 -21.33
C ALA A 18 7.14 -23.45 -20.07
N GLN A 19 7.80 -22.74 -19.14
CA GLN A 19 7.11 -22.08 -18.03
C GLN A 19 6.28 -20.97 -18.62
N THR A 20 4.98 -21.20 -18.74
CA THR A 20 3.99 -20.17 -19.05
C THR A 20 3.96 -19.19 -17.88
N THR A 21 4.68 -18.10 -17.98
CA THR A 21 4.49 -16.95 -17.08
C THR A 21 3.07 -16.45 -17.30
N ALA A 22 2.21 -16.63 -16.30
CA ALA A 22 0.87 -16.06 -16.32
C ALA A 22 1.00 -14.55 -16.56
N GLN A 23 0.67 -14.09 -17.76
CA GLN A 23 0.66 -12.68 -18.08
C GLN A 23 -0.48 -12.03 -17.31
N THR A 24 -0.15 -11.10 -16.40
CA THR A 24 -1.12 -10.23 -15.75
C THR A 24 -1.87 -9.47 -16.84
N SER A 25 -3.17 -9.71 -17.00
CA SER A 25 -3.98 -9.01 -17.99
C SER A 25 -4.21 -7.58 -17.50
N ILE A 26 -3.85 -6.59 -18.31
CA ILE A 26 -4.14 -5.18 -18.08
C ILE A 26 -5.40 -4.85 -18.83
N ALA A 27 -6.42 -4.33 -18.15
CA ALA A 27 -7.61 -3.81 -18.78
C ALA A 27 -7.89 -2.40 -18.26
N PRO A 28 -8.13 -1.40 -19.14
CA PRO A 28 -8.78 -0.18 -18.72
C PRO A 28 -10.10 -0.54 -18.07
N LEU A 29 -10.35 -0.02 -16.86
CA LEU A 29 -11.66 -0.18 -16.25
C LEU A 29 -12.63 0.78 -16.92
N PRO A 30 -13.76 0.29 -17.46
CA PRO A 30 -14.80 1.17 -17.95
C PRO A 30 -15.31 2.03 -16.79
N PRO A 31 -15.76 3.28 -17.07
CA PRO A 31 -16.38 4.12 -16.07
C PRO A 31 -17.49 3.38 -15.33
N ARG A 32 -17.48 3.45 -13.99
CA ARG A 32 -18.50 2.87 -13.12
C ARG A 32 -19.15 3.97 -12.30
N PRO A 33 -20.44 3.84 -11.97
CA PRO A 33 -21.09 4.78 -11.07
C PRO A 33 -20.31 4.89 -9.75
N GLY A 34 -19.94 6.11 -9.35
CA GLY A 34 -19.17 6.38 -8.13
C GLY A 34 -17.66 6.50 -8.34
N MET A 35 -17.11 6.05 -9.45
CA MET A 35 -15.67 6.21 -9.74
C MET A 35 -15.42 7.42 -10.65
N VAL A 36 -14.41 8.23 -10.33
CA VAL A 36 -14.00 9.38 -11.13
C VAL A 36 -12.52 9.26 -11.55
N GLY A 37 -12.20 9.72 -12.76
CA GLY A 37 -10.85 9.64 -13.30
C GLY A 37 -10.57 8.38 -14.13
N ASP A 38 -9.29 8.15 -14.42
CA ASP A 38 -8.82 7.03 -15.24
C ASP A 38 -8.29 5.89 -14.37
N PHE A 39 -8.70 4.66 -14.69
CA PHE A 39 -8.26 3.48 -13.95
C PHE A 39 -7.72 2.38 -14.87
N GLU A 40 -6.75 1.64 -14.35
CA GLU A 40 -6.30 0.37 -14.90
C GLU A 40 -6.35 -0.72 -13.82
N LEU A 41 -6.88 -1.90 -14.17
CA LEU A 41 -6.94 -3.05 -13.28
C LEU A 41 -6.00 -4.14 -13.77
N HIS A 42 -5.00 -4.46 -12.96
CA HIS A 42 -4.12 -5.60 -13.14
C HIS A 42 -4.70 -6.79 -12.39
N ARG A 43 -5.34 -7.70 -13.11
CA ARG A 43 -5.93 -8.88 -12.51
C ARG A 43 -4.88 -9.96 -12.27
N GLY A 44 -4.95 -10.56 -11.09
CA GLY A 44 -4.16 -11.71 -10.75
C GLY A 44 -2.65 -11.44 -10.78
N PHE A 45 -2.20 -10.30 -10.27
CA PHE A 45 -0.78 -10.03 -10.11
C PHE A 45 -0.13 -11.18 -9.35
N ALA A 46 0.71 -11.94 -10.04
CA ALA A 46 1.41 -13.10 -9.51
C ALA A 46 2.76 -12.71 -8.90
N SER A 47 3.07 -13.26 -7.75
CA SER A 47 4.31 -13.04 -7.02
C SER A 47 5.10 -14.34 -6.93
N LYS A 48 6.42 -14.25 -6.94
CA LYS A 48 7.33 -15.36 -6.65
C LYS A 48 7.54 -15.56 -5.14
N ILE A 49 7.15 -14.54 -4.35
CA ILE A 49 7.35 -14.51 -2.89
C ILE A 49 6.11 -15.03 -2.16
N ILE A 50 4.92 -14.68 -2.65
CA ILE A 50 3.64 -15.10 -2.08
C ILE A 50 2.82 -15.80 -3.15
N ALA A 51 2.35 -17.00 -2.88
CA ALA A 51 1.65 -17.83 -3.86
C ALA A 51 0.26 -17.28 -4.26
N ALA A 52 -0.42 -16.56 -3.34
CA ALA A 52 -1.76 -16.02 -3.59
C ALA A 52 -1.68 -14.80 -4.53
N PRO A 53 -2.22 -14.89 -5.77
CA PRO A 53 -2.31 -13.74 -6.65
C PRO A 53 -3.31 -12.72 -6.11
N ARG A 54 -3.16 -11.46 -6.52
CA ARG A 54 -4.05 -10.37 -6.12
C ARG A 54 -4.31 -9.40 -7.24
N ASP A 55 -5.44 -8.73 -7.22
CA ASP A 55 -5.70 -7.64 -8.12
C ASP A 55 -5.00 -6.37 -7.61
N VAL A 56 -4.57 -5.53 -8.56
CA VAL A 56 -3.98 -4.22 -8.30
C VAL A 56 -4.69 -3.20 -9.17
N ILE A 57 -5.36 -2.25 -8.55
CA ILE A 57 -6.04 -1.15 -9.24
C ILE A 57 -5.16 0.10 -9.21
N VAL A 58 -5.04 0.76 -10.35
CA VAL A 58 -4.22 1.96 -10.50
C VAL A 58 -5.10 3.11 -10.96
N TYR A 59 -5.24 4.12 -10.11
CA TYR A 59 -5.80 5.42 -10.46
C TYR A 59 -4.73 6.29 -11.10
N LEU A 60 -5.07 6.93 -12.21
CA LEU A 60 -4.23 7.83 -12.97
C LEU A 60 -4.78 9.26 -12.89
N PRO A 61 -3.95 10.25 -12.50
CA PRO A 61 -4.43 11.60 -12.24
C PRO A 61 -4.82 12.33 -13.53
N PRO A 62 -5.59 13.44 -13.43
CA PRO A 62 -5.93 14.28 -14.57
C PRO A 62 -4.72 14.66 -15.41
N GLY A 63 -4.87 14.57 -16.73
CA GLY A 63 -3.79 14.87 -17.68
C GLY A 63 -2.76 13.74 -17.86
N TYR A 64 -2.91 12.61 -17.17
CA TYR A 64 -1.98 11.49 -17.36
C TYR A 64 -1.93 11.01 -18.80
N ARG A 65 -3.07 10.85 -19.49
CA ARG A 65 -3.13 10.32 -20.87
C ARG A 65 -2.60 11.28 -21.93
N SER A 66 -2.61 12.60 -21.65
CA SER A 66 -2.30 13.65 -22.64
C SER A 66 -0.88 14.22 -22.55
N GLY A 67 -0.05 13.79 -21.57
CA GLY A 67 1.27 14.35 -21.35
C GLY A 67 2.34 13.30 -21.08
N ASP A 68 3.55 13.76 -20.84
CA ASP A 68 4.74 12.95 -20.52
C ASP A 68 5.24 13.11 -19.07
N ARG A 69 4.55 13.95 -18.28
CA ARG A 69 4.88 14.22 -16.86
C ARG A 69 4.97 12.92 -16.06
N ARG A 70 5.91 12.88 -15.11
CA ARG A 70 6.03 11.83 -14.09
C ARG A 70 5.36 12.27 -12.80
N TYR A 71 4.86 11.31 -12.04
CA TYR A 71 4.00 11.54 -10.88
C TYR A 71 4.53 10.81 -9.63
N PRO A 72 4.39 11.37 -8.44
CA PRO A 72 4.55 10.61 -7.20
C PRO A 72 3.51 9.48 -7.12
N VAL A 73 3.80 8.48 -6.31
CA VAL A 73 2.95 7.29 -6.17
C VAL A 73 2.57 7.08 -4.71
N LEU A 74 1.29 6.85 -4.46
CA LEU A 74 0.77 6.38 -3.19
C LEU A 74 0.28 4.95 -3.34
N TYR A 75 0.90 4.01 -2.64
CA TYR A 75 0.45 2.63 -2.53
C TYR A 75 -0.49 2.52 -1.34
N MET A 76 -1.69 1.95 -1.55
CA MET A 76 -2.71 1.80 -0.52
C MET A 76 -3.14 0.35 -0.38
N HIS A 77 -3.14 -0.13 0.86
CA HIS A 77 -3.66 -1.45 1.19
C HIS A 77 -5.19 -1.50 1.09
N ASP A 78 -5.72 -2.71 0.99
CA ASP A 78 -7.17 -2.96 0.85
C ASP A 78 -7.76 -2.23 -0.36
N GLY A 79 -7.08 -2.34 -1.51
CA GLY A 79 -7.37 -1.62 -2.75
C GLY A 79 -8.81 -1.72 -3.24
N GLN A 80 -9.51 -2.82 -2.92
CA GLN A 80 -10.93 -3.01 -3.25
C GLN A 80 -11.87 -2.02 -2.54
N ASN A 81 -11.42 -1.38 -1.45
CA ASN A 81 -12.24 -0.45 -0.66
C ASN A 81 -12.06 1.02 -1.05
N LEU A 82 -11.17 1.33 -1.99
CA LEU A 82 -10.71 2.71 -2.18
C LEU A 82 -11.60 3.56 -3.08
N PHE A 83 -12.19 2.97 -4.14
CA PHE A 83 -12.72 3.70 -5.29
C PHE A 83 -14.10 3.26 -5.76
N ASP A 84 -14.58 2.08 -5.37
CA ASP A 84 -15.82 1.51 -5.89
C ASP A 84 -16.62 0.86 -4.75
N PRO A 85 -17.81 1.38 -4.41
CA PRO A 85 -18.63 0.81 -3.35
C PRO A 85 -19.07 -0.63 -3.66
N ALA A 86 -19.11 -1.02 -4.97
CA ALA A 86 -19.46 -2.39 -5.36
C ALA A 86 -18.40 -3.42 -4.96
N THR A 87 -17.15 -3.01 -4.78
CA THR A 87 -16.06 -3.86 -4.29
C THR A 87 -15.71 -3.60 -2.84
N GLY A 88 -16.16 -2.47 -2.30
CA GLY A 88 -15.86 -2.00 -0.95
C GLY A 88 -16.51 -2.86 0.14
N PHE A 89 -15.88 -2.90 1.31
CA PHE A 89 -16.39 -3.61 2.47
C PHE A 89 -17.75 -3.05 2.91
N ALA A 90 -18.73 -3.93 3.05
CA ALA A 90 -20.11 -3.57 3.40
C ALA A 90 -20.75 -2.52 2.45
N GLY A 91 -20.33 -2.46 1.18
CA GLY A 91 -20.84 -1.50 0.21
C GLY A 91 -20.37 -0.06 0.46
N GLN A 92 -19.27 0.11 1.18
CA GLN A 92 -18.67 1.41 1.47
C GLN A 92 -17.27 1.51 0.87
N GLU A 93 -16.91 2.72 0.46
CA GLU A 93 -15.59 3.03 -0.09
C GLU A 93 -14.96 4.25 0.58
N TRP A 94 -13.67 4.47 0.29
CA TRP A 94 -12.93 5.61 0.81
C TRP A 94 -13.15 6.89 -0.01
N ARG A 95 -13.72 6.80 -1.20
CA ARG A 95 -13.87 7.94 -2.13
C ARG A 95 -12.53 8.63 -2.39
N LEU A 96 -11.49 7.82 -2.56
CA LEU A 96 -10.13 8.33 -2.62
C LEU A 96 -9.84 9.03 -3.95
N ASP A 97 -10.48 8.60 -5.03
CA ASP A 97 -10.41 9.22 -6.36
C ASP A 97 -11.10 10.58 -6.39
N GLU A 98 -12.35 10.70 -5.90
CA GLU A 98 -13.03 11.99 -5.86
C GLU A 98 -12.28 12.98 -4.95
N THR A 99 -11.77 12.49 -3.83
CA THR A 99 -10.97 13.31 -2.92
C THR A 99 -9.68 13.78 -3.59
N ALA A 100 -8.96 12.91 -4.29
CA ALA A 100 -7.75 13.26 -5.02
C ALA A 100 -8.05 14.26 -6.15
N GLU A 101 -9.08 14.02 -6.98
CA GLU A 101 -9.49 14.94 -8.06
C GLU A 101 -9.81 16.34 -7.53
N GLN A 102 -10.59 16.44 -6.44
CA GLN A 102 -10.95 17.71 -5.82
C GLN A 102 -9.71 18.46 -5.30
N LEU A 103 -8.80 17.77 -4.62
CA LEU A 103 -7.61 18.37 -4.07
C LEU A 103 -6.61 18.79 -5.17
N ILE A 104 -6.48 17.99 -6.22
CA ILE A 104 -5.66 18.32 -7.41
C ILE A 104 -6.22 19.56 -8.12
N ALA A 105 -7.53 19.59 -8.37
CA ALA A 105 -8.20 20.72 -9.01
C ALA A 105 -8.08 22.02 -8.19
N ALA A 106 -8.10 21.90 -6.85
CA ALA A 106 -7.91 23.01 -5.93
C ALA A 106 -6.44 23.43 -5.75
N GLY A 107 -5.46 22.72 -6.37
CA GLY A 107 -4.04 22.97 -6.18
C GLY A 107 -3.50 22.65 -4.78
N LYS A 108 -4.26 21.90 -3.98
CA LYS A 108 -3.90 21.54 -2.60
C LYS A 108 -2.92 20.37 -2.52
N ILE A 109 -2.92 19.51 -3.54
CA ILE A 109 -1.93 18.45 -3.70
C ILE A 109 -1.41 18.45 -5.13
N GLN A 110 -0.21 17.94 -5.32
CA GLN A 110 0.26 17.64 -6.67
C GLN A 110 -0.47 16.40 -7.23
N PRO A 111 -0.71 16.34 -8.57
CA PRO A 111 -1.25 15.14 -9.18
C PRO A 111 -0.39 13.92 -8.87
N LEU A 112 -1.00 12.80 -8.47
CA LEU A 112 -0.31 11.57 -8.08
C LEU A 112 -1.02 10.33 -8.64
N ILE A 113 -0.25 9.27 -8.83
CA ILE A 113 -0.77 7.92 -9.11
C ILE A 113 -1.14 7.27 -7.78
N ILE A 114 -2.30 6.60 -7.71
CA ILE A 114 -2.66 5.81 -6.53
C ILE A 114 -2.76 4.35 -6.93
N VAL A 115 -2.04 3.49 -6.22
CA VAL A 115 -1.97 2.05 -6.46
C VAL A 115 -2.70 1.32 -5.34
N GLY A 116 -3.91 0.85 -5.59
CA GLY A 116 -4.69 0.07 -4.65
C GLY A 116 -4.32 -1.41 -4.71
N ILE A 117 -3.75 -1.94 -3.65
CA ILE A 117 -3.34 -3.34 -3.52
C ILE A 117 -4.48 -4.11 -2.88
N TYR A 118 -5.16 -4.99 -3.63
CA TYR A 118 -6.25 -5.80 -3.08
C TYR A 118 -5.70 -6.77 -2.05
N ASN A 119 -6.41 -6.93 -0.95
CA ASN A 119 -6.14 -8.02 -0.02
C ASN A 119 -6.64 -9.35 -0.58
N THR A 120 -6.14 -10.44 -0.05
CA THR A 120 -6.45 -11.80 -0.48
C THR A 120 -7.52 -12.49 0.40
N GLY A 121 -8.40 -11.70 1.04
CA GLY A 121 -9.47 -12.21 1.90
C GLY A 121 -8.91 -12.94 3.11
N GLY A 122 -9.08 -14.26 3.18
CA GLY A 122 -8.67 -15.06 4.34
C GLY A 122 -7.18 -15.02 4.68
N GLN A 123 -6.31 -14.61 3.77
CA GLN A 123 -4.87 -14.47 4.03
C GLN A 123 -4.47 -13.05 4.49
N ARG A 124 -5.39 -12.08 4.46
CA ARG A 124 -5.12 -10.68 4.78
C ARG A 124 -4.37 -10.50 6.11
N THR A 125 -4.89 -11.09 7.18
CA THR A 125 -4.25 -10.96 8.50
C THR A 125 -2.83 -11.50 8.49
N ARG A 126 -2.60 -12.70 7.94
CA ARG A 126 -1.28 -13.32 7.87
C ARG A 126 -0.30 -12.48 7.06
N GLU A 127 -0.75 -11.91 5.94
CA GLU A 127 0.10 -11.08 5.09
C GLU A 127 0.43 -9.74 5.76
N TYR A 128 -0.57 -9.08 6.35
CA TYR A 128 -0.42 -7.75 6.96
C TYR A 128 0.31 -7.78 8.31
N THR A 129 0.50 -8.94 8.90
CA THR A 129 1.30 -9.12 10.12
C THR A 129 2.63 -9.81 9.87
N SER A 130 2.97 -10.08 8.60
CA SER A 130 4.28 -10.63 8.23
C SER A 130 5.38 -9.60 8.42
N GLY A 131 6.56 -10.05 8.88
CA GLY A 131 7.71 -9.16 9.10
C GLY A 131 7.67 -8.38 10.41
N MET A 132 6.70 -8.67 11.29
CA MET A 132 6.64 -8.13 12.65
C MET A 132 7.01 -9.21 13.66
N GLY A 133 7.86 -8.85 14.64
CA GLY A 133 8.48 -9.82 15.54
C GLY A 133 9.37 -10.79 14.75
N ASP A 134 9.22 -12.08 15.00
CA ASP A 134 10.06 -13.13 14.38
C ASP A 134 9.52 -13.63 13.03
N SER A 135 8.43 -13.06 12.50
CA SER A 135 7.87 -13.51 11.24
C SER A 135 8.65 -12.95 10.02
N PRO A 136 8.83 -13.74 8.94
CA PRO A 136 9.51 -13.26 7.73
C PRO A 136 8.75 -12.11 7.05
N PRO A 137 9.42 -11.07 6.54
CA PRO A 137 8.77 -9.90 5.92
C PRO A 137 8.33 -10.19 4.46
N THR A 138 7.60 -11.29 4.23
CA THR A 138 7.23 -11.75 2.89
C THR A 138 6.36 -10.75 2.14
N TYR A 139 5.38 -10.15 2.82
CA TYR A 139 4.49 -9.18 2.19
C TYR A 139 5.20 -7.86 1.85
N ALA A 140 6.06 -7.37 2.74
CA ALA A 140 6.90 -6.20 2.47
C ALA A 140 7.79 -6.42 1.24
N ARG A 141 8.41 -7.60 1.15
CA ARG A 141 9.25 -7.97 0.01
C ARG A 141 8.46 -8.05 -1.30
N LEU A 142 7.23 -8.60 -1.28
CA LEU A 142 6.36 -8.59 -2.46
C LEU A 142 6.17 -7.15 -2.96
N ILE A 143 5.88 -6.21 -2.07
CA ILE A 143 5.64 -4.80 -2.46
C ILE A 143 6.92 -4.16 -2.99
N VAL A 144 8.04 -4.31 -2.27
CA VAL A 144 9.30 -3.61 -2.57
C VAL A 144 10.04 -4.25 -3.75
N GLU A 145 10.10 -5.59 -3.80
CA GLU A 145 10.93 -6.30 -4.77
C GLU A 145 10.20 -6.64 -6.08
N GLU A 146 8.85 -6.70 -6.06
CA GLU A 146 8.07 -7.12 -7.23
C GLU A 146 7.04 -6.08 -7.67
N LEU A 147 6.12 -5.67 -6.78
CA LEU A 147 5.03 -4.78 -7.17
C LEU A 147 5.52 -3.37 -7.53
N LYS A 148 6.37 -2.77 -6.70
CA LYS A 148 6.89 -1.43 -6.99
C LYS A 148 7.70 -1.37 -8.29
N PRO A 149 8.65 -2.27 -8.57
CA PRO A 149 9.33 -2.32 -9.87
C PRO A 149 8.37 -2.55 -11.05
N PHE A 150 7.33 -3.37 -10.86
CA PHE A 150 6.30 -3.58 -11.85
C PHE A 150 5.56 -2.27 -12.20
N ILE A 151 5.12 -1.51 -11.19
CA ILE A 151 4.45 -0.21 -11.38
C ILE A 151 5.41 0.79 -12.02
N ASP A 152 6.64 0.90 -11.55
CA ASP A 152 7.63 1.84 -12.06
C ASP A 152 8.00 1.59 -13.54
N SER A 153 7.94 0.32 -13.98
CA SER A 153 8.20 -0.05 -15.37
C SER A 153 7.06 0.27 -16.33
N ARG A 154 5.83 0.43 -15.83
CA ARG A 154 4.61 0.61 -16.64
C ARG A 154 4.05 2.01 -16.61
N TYR A 155 4.31 2.73 -15.53
CA TYR A 155 3.73 4.05 -15.31
C TYR A 155 4.82 5.12 -15.21
N ARG A 156 4.44 6.34 -15.51
CA ARG A 156 5.36 7.50 -15.39
C ARG A 156 5.46 7.93 -13.93
N THR A 157 6.20 7.17 -13.15
CA THR A 157 6.45 7.42 -11.73
C THR A 157 7.68 8.29 -11.51
N LEU A 158 7.61 9.16 -10.48
CA LEU A 158 8.79 9.79 -9.90
C LEU A 158 9.44 8.83 -8.93
N GLN A 159 10.77 8.72 -9.00
CA GLN A 159 11.55 7.85 -8.15
C GLN A 159 11.93 8.53 -6.82
N GLY A 160 12.34 7.72 -5.86
CA GLY A 160 12.83 8.14 -4.56
C GLY A 160 11.77 8.21 -3.47
N PRO A 161 12.20 8.12 -2.19
CA PRO A 161 11.29 8.05 -1.05
C PRO A 161 10.40 9.28 -0.92
N GLN A 162 10.90 10.47 -1.27
CA GLN A 162 10.12 11.71 -1.21
C GLN A 162 8.91 11.72 -2.17
N ASN A 163 8.91 10.84 -3.16
CA ASN A 163 7.85 10.71 -4.16
C ASN A 163 7.01 9.42 -3.99
N THR A 164 7.33 8.61 -2.99
CA THR A 164 6.69 7.30 -2.79
C THR A 164 6.03 7.25 -1.43
N GLY A 165 4.72 7.06 -1.43
CA GLY A 165 3.91 6.88 -0.22
C GLY A 165 3.38 5.46 -0.07
N LEU A 166 3.09 5.08 1.17
CA LEU A 166 2.43 3.84 1.53
C LEU A 166 1.37 4.12 2.59
N GLY A 167 0.21 3.47 2.51
CA GLY A 167 -0.84 3.73 3.49
C GLY A 167 -1.93 2.67 3.56
N GLY A 168 -2.81 2.84 4.52
CA GLY A 168 -3.97 2.01 4.77
C GLY A 168 -4.56 2.23 6.13
N SER A 169 -5.62 1.47 6.45
CA SER A 169 -6.30 1.54 7.75
C SER A 169 -6.24 0.23 8.51
N SER A 170 -6.47 0.29 9.82
CA SER A 170 -6.55 -0.92 10.64
C SER A 170 -5.25 -1.74 10.58
N LEU A 171 -5.31 -3.04 10.25
CA LEU A 171 -4.13 -3.85 9.93
C LEU A 171 -3.36 -3.32 8.72
N GLY A 172 -4.04 -2.67 7.76
CA GLY A 172 -3.39 -1.98 6.63
C GLY A 172 -2.55 -0.78 7.08
N GLY A 173 -3.01 -0.03 8.07
CA GLY A 173 -2.23 1.02 8.73
C GLY A 173 -1.04 0.46 9.50
N LEU A 174 -1.25 -0.64 10.23
CA LEU A 174 -0.19 -1.32 10.97
C LEU A 174 0.94 -1.81 10.05
N VAL A 175 0.59 -2.52 8.97
CA VAL A 175 1.60 -3.02 8.01
C VAL A 175 2.29 -1.89 7.26
N SER A 176 1.57 -0.79 6.94
CA SER A 176 2.18 0.39 6.33
C SER A 176 3.24 1.02 7.24
N MET A 177 2.95 1.12 8.54
CA MET A 177 3.92 1.59 9.53
C MET A 177 5.15 0.66 9.59
N ALA A 178 4.93 -0.65 9.73
CA ALA A 178 6.02 -1.62 9.81
C ALA A 178 6.93 -1.60 8.55
N ILE A 179 6.32 -1.58 7.36
CA ILE A 179 7.07 -1.50 6.09
C ILE A 179 7.80 -0.16 5.98
N GLY A 180 7.18 0.95 6.37
CA GLY A 180 7.81 2.27 6.35
C GLY A 180 9.03 2.35 7.25
N LEU A 181 9.01 1.72 8.43
CA LEU A 181 10.16 1.61 9.33
C LEU A 181 11.24 0.66 8.78
N GLN A 182 10.86 -0.40 8.08
CA GLN A 182 11.81 -1.34 7.48
C GLN A 182 12.49 -0.78 6.22
N TYR A 183 11.75 -0.05 5.39
CA TYR A 183 12.19 0.45 4.08
C TYR A 183 12.03 1.99 3.93
N PRO A 184 12.62 2.80 4.85
CA PRO A 184 12.45 4.26 4.80
C PRO A 184 13.11 4.91 3.57
N ASN A 185 14.04 4.22 2.93
CA ASN A 185 14.67 4.65 1.67
C ASN A 185 13.81 4.36 0.43
N VAL A 186 12.69 3.64 0.60
CA VAL A 186 11.70 3.36 -0.45
C VAL A 186 10.46 4.20 -0.25
N PHE A 187 9.90 4.21 0.97
CA PHE A 187 8.68 4.91 1.34
C PHE A 187 9.00 6.08 2.27
N GLY A 188 9.00 7.28 1.72
CA GLY A 188 9.25 8.52 2.49
C GLY A 188 7.99 9.20 3.00
N LYS A 189 6.79 8.65 2.71
CA LYS A 189 5.49 9.20 3.12
C LYS A 189 4.58 8.07 3.58
N LEU A 190 3.97 8.21 4.76
CA LEU A 190 3.11 7.17 5.33
C LEU A 190 1.73 7.75 5.70
N ALA A 191 0.67 7.17 5.14
CA ALA A 191 -0.72 7.45 5.49
C ALA A 191 -1.26 6.36 6.42
N ILE A 192 -1.18 6.58 7.72
CA ILE A 192 -1.50 5.60 8.76
C ILE A 192 -2.82 5.98 9.41
N LEU A 193 -3.91 5.33 8.96
CA LEU A 193 -5.25 5.60 9.47
C LEU A 193 -5.69 4.49 10.44
N SER A 194 -6.12 4.87 11.62
CA SER A 194 -6.65 3.95 12.64
C SER A 194 -5.85 2.63 12.77
N PRO A 195 -4.52 2.66 12.93
CA PRO A 195 -3.71 1.45 12.89
C PRO A 195 -4.03 0.51 14.05
N SER A 196 -4.00 -0.80 13.80
CA SER A 196 -4.19 -1.85 14.82
C SER A 196 -2.97 -1.97 15.74
N VAL A 197 -2.65 -0.91 16.49
CA VAL A 197 -1.45 -0.85 17.37
C VAL A 197 -1.47 -1.94 18.42
N TRP A 198 -2.66 -2.36 18.88
CA TRP A 198 -2.88 -3.41 19.89
C TRP A 198 -2.38 -4.80 19.46
N TRP A 199 -2.15 -5.01 18.14
CA TRP A 199 -1.79 -6.33 17.61
C TRP A 199 -0.51 -6.88 18.23
N ASN A 200 -0.57 -8.18 18.60
CA ASN A 200 0.55 -8.95 19.15
C ASN A 200 1.31 -8.17 20.24
N ASP A 201 0.58 -7.81 21.29
CA ASP A 201 1.10 -7.02 22.41
C ASP A 201 1.83 -5.75 21.98
N ARG A 202 1.21 -5.00 21.06
CA ARG A 202 1.77 -3.75 20.52
C ARG A 202 3.14 -3.92 19.85
N VAL A 203 3.33 -5.01 19.13
CA VAL A 203 4.62 -5.34 18.49
C VAL A 203 5.23 -4.16 17.71
N ILE A 204 4.40 -3.28 17.13
CA ILE A 204 4.89 -2.10 16.40
C ILE A 204 5.65 -1.11 17.28
N LEU A 205 5.34 -1.02 18.55
CA LEU A 205 6.10 -0.17 19.49
C LEU A 205 7.48 -0.78 19.75
N HIS A 206 7.59 -2.10 19.88
CA HIS A 206 8.88 -2.78 20.01
C HIS A 206 9.73 -2.64 18.74
N GLU A 207 9.10 -2.69 17.54
CA GLU A 207 9.81 -2.41 16.28
C GLU A 207 10.31 -0.96 16.23
N LEU A 208 9.51 -0.02 16.72
CA LEU A 208 9.90 1.39 16.79
C LEU A 208 11.02 1.62 17.82
N GLU A 209 11.03 0.94 18.95
CA GLU A 209 12.12 0.99 19.94
C GLU A 209 13.48 0.61 19.33
N ARG A 210 13.47 -0.36 18.41
CA ARG A 210 14.66 -0.82 17.68
C ARG A 210 15.05 0.09 16.50
N TYR A 211 14.23 1.10 16.19
CA TYR A 211 14.51 2.03 15.10
C TYR A 211 15.70 2.91 15.44
N GLY A 212 16.78 2.76 14.69
CA GLY A 212 18.03 3.49 14.86
C GLY A 212 18.11 4.76 13.98
N ASP A 213 19.32 5.18 13.66
CA ASP A 213 19.61 6.37 12.83
C ASP A 213 19.31 6.10 11.34
N LYS A 214 18.05 5.90 11.01
CA LYS A 214 17.56 5.78 9.64
C LYS A 214 16.87 7.06 9.19
N ALA A 215 16.63 7.17 7.88
CA ALA A 215 15.77 8.21 7.33
C ALA A 215 14.36 8.12 7.95
N ARG A 216 13.78 9.26 8.30
CA ARG A 216 12.44 9.35 8.89
C ARG A 216 11.42 9.71 7.80
N PRO A 217 10.50 8.79 7.46
CA PRO A 217 9.36 9.12 6.60
C PRO A 217 8.49 10.23 7.19
N LYS A 218 7.85 11.01 6.34
CA LYS A 218 6.77 11.93 6.75
C LYS A 218 5.51 11.11 7.03
N ILE A 219 4.91 11.24 8.21
CA ILE A 219 3.85 10.36 8.70
C ILE A 219 2.58 11.16 9.02
N TRP A 220 1.46 10.80 8.40
CA TRP A 220 0.13 11.05 8.91
C TRP A 220 -0.29 9.87 9.78
N LEU A 221 -0.68 10.12 11.02
CA LEU A 221 -1.20 9.13 11.96
C LEU A 221 -2.51 9.62 12.54
N ASP A 222 -3.58 8.86 12.41
CA ASP A 222 -4.87 9.21 13.00
C ASP A 222 -5.56 8.06 13.71
N ILE A 223 -6.60 8.42 14.48
CA ILE A 223 -7.51 7.50 15.14
C ILE A 223 -8.89 8.13 15.30
N GLY A 224 -9.96 7.35 15.16
CA GLY A 224 -11.30 7.76 15.55
C GLY A 224 -11.54 7.57 17.04
N THR A 225 -12.23 8.52 17.70
CA THR A 225 -12.47 8.44 19.14
C THR A 225 -13.63 7.52 19.53
N ALA A 226 -14.35 6.92 18.56
CA ALA A 226 -15.45 5.98 18.77
C ALA A 226 -15.16 4.59 18.13
N GLU A 227 -13.89 4.17 18.05
CA GLU A 227 -13.49 2.92 17.40
C GLU A 227 -13.48 1.71 18.36
N GLY A 228 -14.03 0.59 17.87
CA GLY A 228 -13.99 -0.71 18.58
C GLY A 228 -14.85 -0.77 19.83
N ASN A 229 -14.64 -1.83 20.60
CA ASN A 229 -15.40 -2.09 21.84
C ASN A 229 -14.85 -1.32 23.05
N ASN A 230 -13.63 -0.81 22.97
CA ASN A 230 -12.99 0.02 23.99
C ASN A 230 -12.28 1.20 23.30
N PRO A 231 -13.03 2.25 22.91
CA PRO A 231 -12.48 3.38 22.17
C PRO A 231 -11.36 4.11 22.90
N GLN A 232 -11.46 4.24 24.22
CA GLN A 232 -10.42 4.87 25.02
C GLN A 232 -9.08 4.14 24.89
N LYS A 233 -9.10 2.80 24.98
CA LYS A 233 -7.90 1.98 24.82
C LYS A 233 -7.30 2.10 23.41
N THR A 234 -8.16 2.18 22.40
CA THR A 234 -7.73 2.34 21.01
C THR A 234 -7.02 3.69 20.79
N VAL A 235 -7.55 4.76 21.39
CA VAL A 235 -6.91 6.09 21.38
C VAL A 235 -5.59 6.08 22.15
N GLU A 236 -5.55 5.45 23.33
CA GLU A 236 -4.31 5.30 24.12
C GLU A 236 -3.21 4.57 23.33
N ASP A 237 -3.56 3.53 22.59
CA ASP A 237 -2.64 2.79 21.74
C ASP A 237 -2.07 3.66 20.61
N ALA A 238 -2.92 4.47 19.97
CA ALA A 238 -2.49 5.41 18.95
C ALA A 238 -1.60 6.53 19.51
N ARG A 239 -1.93 7.03 20.71
CA ARG A 239 -1.09 8.00 21.44
C ARG A 239 0.28 7.41 21.76
N ALA A 240 0.32 6.17 22.22
CA ALA A 240 1.59 5.49 22.51
C ALA A 240 2.48 5.39 21.26
N LEU A 241 1.90 5.10 20.08
CA LEU A 241 2.65 5.11 18.83
C LEU A 241 3.15 6.51 18.47
N ARG A 242 2.31 7.55 18.58
CA ARG A 242 2.72 8.96 18.40
C ARG A 242 3.90 9.32 19.31
N ASP A 243 3.78 9.00 20.59
CA ASP A 243 4.79 9.37 21.60
C ASP A 243 6.11 8.63 21.35
N GLY A 244 6.02 7.35 20.94
CA GLY A 244 7.18 6.57 20.53
C GLY A 244 7.89 7.18 19.30
N LEU A 245 7.13 7.64 18.30
CA LEU A 245 7.67 8.33 17.14
C LEU A 245 8.37 9.63 17.54
N VAL A 246 7.75 10.45 18.39
CA VAL A 246 8.36 11.68 18.90
C VAL A 246 9.64 11.39 19.67
N ALA A 247 9.65 10.36 20.52
CA ALA A 247 10.85 9.92 21.25
C ALA A 247 12.00 9.48 20.31
N LYS A 248 11.66 9.00 19.09
CA LYS A 248 12.63 8.65 18.04
C LYS A 248 12.99 9.82 17.11
N GLY A 249 12.52 11.02 17.43
CA GLY A 249 12.93 12.27 16.79
C GLY A 249 12.03 12.75 15.66
N TRP A 250 10.85 12.14 15.45
CA TRP A 250 9.82 12.75 14.61
C TRP A 250 9.29 14.03 15.28
N LYS A 251 9.01 15.05 14.47
CA LYS A 251 8.57 16.36 14.93
C LYS A 251 7.10 16.58 14.58
N LEU A 252 6.28 16.79 15.60
CA LEU A 252 4.85 17.10 15.40
C LEU A 252 4.73 18.35 14.51
N ASP A 253 3.71 18.31 13.66
CA ASP A 253 3.36 19.35 12.68
C ASP A 253 4.42 19.65 11.60
N SER A 254 5.52 18.88 11.58
CA SER A 254 6.58 18.95 10.57
C SER A 254 6.63 17.67 9.72
N ASP A 255 7.18 16.60 10.28
CA ASP A 255 7.29 15.28 9.64
C ASP A 255 6.34 14.22 10.23
N LEU A 256 5.64 14.55 11.33
CA LEU A 256 4.57 13.78 11.94
C LEU A 256 3.32 14.65 12.14
N ARG A 257 2.20 14.28 11.57
CA ARG A 257 0.90 14.83 11.95
C ARG A 257 0.11 13.73 12.69
N TYR A 258 -0.38 14.06 13.88
CA TYR A 258 -1.28 13.21 14.64
C TYR A 258 -2.67 13.85 14.75
N PHE A 259 -3.73 13.05 14.52
CA PHE A 259 -5.10 13.55 14.54
C PHE A 259 -6.05 12.57 15.22
N GLU A 260 -6.85 13.05 16.18
CA GLU A 260 -7.94 12.31 16.79
C GLU A 260 -9.28 12.81 16.19
N ALA A 261 -9.95 11.95 15.45
CA ALA A 261 -11.22 12.27 14.80
C ALA A 261 -12.37 12.03 15.79
N GLU A 262 -12.93 13.12 16.33
CA GLU A 262 -13.97 13.07 17.34
C GLU A 262 -15.23 12.35 16.82
N GLY A 263 -15.72 11.36 17.58
CA GLY A 263 -16.90 10.56 17.24
C GLY A 263 -16.75 9.65 16.04
N ALA A 264 -15.59 9.60 15.38
CA ALA A 264 -15.38 8.76 14.21
C ALA A 264 -15.24 7.28 14.59
N ALA A 265 -15.95 6.42 13.84
CA ALA A 265 -15.92 4.98 14.00
C ALA A 265 -14.85 4.33 13.11
N HIS A 266 -14.61 3.02 13.31
CA HIS A 266 -13.64 2.21 12.57
C HIS A 266 -14.25 1.65 11.29
N ASN A 267 -14.40 2.48 10.25
CA ASN A 267 -14.97 2.06 8.95
C ASN A 267 -14.55 2.99 7.80
N GLU A 268 -14.82 2.52 6.58
CA GLU A 268 -14.48 3.20 5.32
C GLU A 268 -15.07 4.61 5.23
N ARG A 269 -16.31 4.81 5.67
CA ARG A 269 -16.94 6.13 5.67
C ARG A 269 -16.19 7.13 6.57
N ALA A 270 -15.75 6.70 7.75
CA ALA A 270 -15.00 7.56 8.64
C ALA A 270 -13.60 7.87 8.07
N TRP A 271 -12.94 6.91 7.43
CA TRP A 271 -11.64 7.13 6.77
C TRP A 271 -11.76 8.02 5.54
N SER A 272 -12.83 7.92 4.75
CA SER A 272 -13.08 8.82 3.62
C SER A 272 -13.16 10.30 4.02
N GLN A 273 -13.64 10.58 5.23
CA GLN A 273 -13.71 11.96 5.74
C GLN A 273 -12.36 12.54 6.16
N ARG A 274 -11.33 11.71 6.36
CA ARG A 274 -10.02 12.11 6.87
C ARG A 274 -8.89 12.02 5.83
N ILE A 275 -9.06 11.18 4.82
CA ILE A 275 -8.00 10.92 3.85
C ILE A 275 -7.57 12.17 3.09
N GLY A 276 -8.47 13.12 2.86
CA GLY A 276 -8.15 14.37 2.19
C GLY A 276 -7.08 15.18 2.95
N THR A 277 -7.24 15.33 4.27
CA THR A 277 -6.27 16.04 5.10
C THR A 277 -4.92 15.29 5.15
N ALA A 278 -4.96 13.95 5.15
CA ALA A 278 -3.74 13.14 5.07
C ALA A 278 -3.00 13.37 3.74
N LEU A 279 -3.74 13.41 2.61
CA LEU A 279 -3.16 13.71 1.29
C LEU A 279 -2.57 15.11 1.24
N GLU A 280 -3.27 16.14 1.76
CA GLU A 280 -2.75 17.51 1.83
C GLU A 280 -1.45 17.58 2.63
N PHE A 281 -1.38 16.91 3.78
CA PHE A 281 -0.16 16.87 4.58
C PHE A 281 1.00 16.16 3.87
N LEU A 282 0.73 15.03 3.22
CA LEU A 282 1.77 14.20 2.61
C LEU A 282 2.21 14.67 1.22
N PHE A 283 1.28 15.19 0.41
CA PHE A 283 1.50 15.50 -1.01
C PHE A 283 1.14 16.95 -1.38
N GLY A 284 0.86 17.80 -0.41
CA GLY A 284 0.68 19.23 -0.63
C GLY A 284 1.93 19.89 -1.19
N PRO A 285 1.80 21.09 -1.79
CA PRO A 285 2.93 21.90 -2.20
C PRO A 285 3.80 22.20 -0.96
N GLY A 286 5.13 22.02 -1.12
CA GLY A 286 6.10 22.27 -0.06
C GLY A 286 6.28 23.76 0.24
#